data_f521b7b86c4e600f0ac26651d7662275
#
_entry.id   f521b7b86c4e600f0ac26651d7662275
#
_cell.length_a   1.000
_cell.length_b   1.000
_cell.length_c   1.000
_cell.angle_alpha   90.00
_cell.angle_beta   90.00
_cell.angle_gamma   90.00
#
_symmetry.space_group_name_H-M   'P 1'
#
loop_
_entity.id
_entity.type
_entity.pdbx_description
1 polymer ?
#
loop_
_entity_poly.entity_id
_entity_poly.type
_entity_poly.pdbx_seq_one_letter_code
_entity_poly.pdbx_strand_id
1 'polypeptide(L)'
;MAAAFITFEGIDGSGKSTQLRMLASVLRLRAIDVVVTREPGGTPLGARVRDVLLDTEEQVDPLAELLLYAADRAQHVRQLVRPAIESGHVVLSDRYADATMAYQGAGRGFPPALIADVIALATGGLMPDLTLLFDLPVAASLARHKRRADEGDARDRLDAENESFHARVRDAYLQIAAADPERVRVVDATRSVEETHARVLEIVMPLIESRGQRSEVRG
;
A
#
# COMPACT_ATOMS: atom_id res chain seq x y z
N MET A 1 -21.48 0.48 -11.59
CA MET A 1 -20.79 0.55 -10.29
C MET A 1 -19.31 0.92 -10.54
N ALA A 2 -18.73 1.79 -9.71
CA ALA A 2 -17.41 2.40 -9.94
C ALA A 2 -16.26 1.53 -9.41
N ALA A 3 -16.11 0.30 -9.92
CA ALA A 3 -15.03 -0.58 -9.49
C ALA A 3 -13.65 0.08 -9.73
N ALA A 4 -12.82 0.13 -8.70
CA ALA A 4 -11.46 0.64 -8.78
C ALA A 4 -10.58 -0.04 -7.74
N PHE A 5 -9.30 -0.25 -8.06
CA PHE A 5 -8.31 -0.73 -7.13
C PHE A 5 -7.28 0.38 -6.85
N ILE A 6 -7.26 0.85 -5.61
CA ILE A 6 -6.41 1.97 -5.17
C ILE A 6 -5.51 1.51 -4.04
N THR A 7 -4.21 1.76 -4.15
CA THR A 7 -3.23 1.39 -3.13
C THR A 7 -2.62 2.62 -2.47
N PHE A 8 -2.23 2.46 -1.21
CA PHE A 8 -1.62 3.47 -0.37
C PHE A 8 -0.21 3.03 -0.03
N GLU A 9 0.79 3.74 -0.52
CA GLU A 9 2.19 3.37 -0.43
C GLU A 9 3.03 4.48 0.23
N GLY A 10 4.22 4.12 0.67
CA GLY A 10 5.17 5.01 1.35
C GLY A 10 5.74 4.37 2.62
N ILE A 11 6.79 4.99 3.17
CA ILE A 11 7.44 4.50 4.40
C ILE A 11 6.50 4.59 5.61
N ASP A 12 6.84 3.90 6.68
CA ASP A 12 6.00 3.88 7.87
C ASP A 12 5.95 5.25 8.53
N GLY A 13 4.89 5.55 9.27
CA GLY A 13 4.66 6.90 9.81
C GLY A 13 4.19 7.96 8.81
N SER A 14 4.07 7.64 7.50
CA SER A 14 3.64 8.62 6.49
C SER A 14 2.13 8.96 6.53
N GLY A 15 1.33 8.29 7.37
CA GLY A 15 -0.09 8.61 7.54
C GLY A 15 -1.04 7.85 6.60
N LYS A 16 -0.55 6.89 5.82
CA LYS A 16 -1.33 6.05 4.89
C LYS A 16 -2.65 5.56 5.46
N SER A 17 -2.58 4.82 6.57
CA SER A 17 -3.75 4.17 7.17
C SER A 17 -4.79 5.17 7.69
N THR A 18 -4.38 6.38 8.07
CA THR A 18 -5.29 7.47 8.43
C THR A 18 -6.03 7.97 7.20
N GLN A 19 -5.32 8.28 6.13
CA GLN A 19 -5.89 8.76 4.89
C GLN A 19 -6.79 7.72 4.21
N LEU A 20 -6.39 6.45 4.26
CA LEU A 20 -7.20 5.34 3.75
C LEU A 20 -8.55 5.26 4.46
N ARG A 21 -8.57 5.34 5.81
CA ARG A 21 -9.81 5.32 6.59
C ARG A 21 -10.69 6.54 6.30
N MET A 22 -10.11 7.73 6.17
CA MET A 22 -10.83 8.96 5.84
C MET A 22 -11.45 8.86 4.44
N LEU A 23 -10.69 8.40 3.44
CA LEU A 23 -11.21 8.21 2.08
C LEU A 23 -12.34 7.17 2.07
N ALA A 24 -12.17 6.03 2.74
CA ALA A 24 -13.22 5.02 2.84
C ALA A 24 -14.52 5.59 3.43
N SER A 25 -14.42 6.45 4.44
CA SER A 25 -15.58 7.11 5.04
C SER A 25 -16.28 8.04 4.06
N VAL A 26 -15.54 8.85 3.31
CA VAL A 26 -16.09 9.75 2.29
C VAL A 26 -16.80 8.98 1.18
N LEU A 27 -16.20 7.89 0.69
CA LEU A 27 -16.80 7.08 -0.38
C LEU A 27 -18.09 6.40 0.10
N ARG A 28 -18.11 5.86 1.32
CA ARG A 28 -19.31 5.25 1.91
C ARG A 28 -20.44 6.26 2.12
N LEU A 29 -20.14 7.49 2.53
CA LEU A 29 -21.13 8.57 2.61
C LEU A 29 -21.75 8.94 1.26
N ARG A 30 -21.05 8.63 0.15
CA ARG A 30 -21.55 8.79 -1.22
C ARG A 30 -22.23 7.51 -1.77
N ALA A 31 -22.55 6.56 -0.89
CA ALA A 31 -23.18 5.26 -1.24
C ALA A 31 -22.33 4.42 -2.23
N ILE A 32 -21.00 4.54 -2.15
CA ILE A 32 -20.06 3.72 -2.93
C ILE A 32 -19.63 2.54 -2.05
N ASP A 33 -19.73 1.33 -2.57
CA ASP A 33 -19.30 0.12 -1.89
C ASP A 33 -17.77 0.05 -1.84
N VAL A 34 -17.21 -0.01 -0.63
CA VAL A 34 -15.77 0.04 -0.39
C VAL A 34 -15.32 -1.16 0.44
N VAL A 35 -14.36 -1.90 -0.10
CA VAL A 35 -13.56 -2.89 0.62
C VAL A 35 -12.24 -2.25 1.06
N VAL A 36 -11.99 -2.26 2.36
CA VAL A 36 -10.72 -1.80 2.95
C VAL A 36 -9.89 -3.01 3.33
N THR A 37 -8.63 -3.03 2.90
CA THR A 37 -7.73 -4.13 3.15
C THR A 37 -6.28 -3.67 3.31
N ARG A 38 -5.34 -4.59 3.49
CA ARG A 38 -3.90 -4.31 3.65
C ARG A 38 -3.03 -5.49 3.25
N GLU A 39 -1.77 -5.24 2.97
CA GLU A 39 -0.72 -6.26 2.84
C GLU A 39 0.50 -5.96 3.74
N PRO A 40 1.01 -6.96 4.46
CA PRO A 40 0.43 -8.29 4.62
C PRO A 40 -0.76 -8.30 5.59
N GLY A 41 -1.63 -9.31 5.47
CA GLY A 41 -2.67 -9.55 6.48
C GLY A 41 -4.11 -9.31 6.06
N GLY A 42 -4.40 -9.14 4.76
CA GLY A 42 -5.75 -8.90 4.23
C GLY A 42 -6.69 -10.11 4.25
N THR A 43 -6.21 -11.29 4.60
CA THR A 43 -6.97 -12.54 4.68
C THR A 43 -6.66 -13.28 5.97
N PRO A 44 -7.48 -14.29 6.39
CA PRO A 44 -7.16 -15.08 7.58
C PRO A 44 -5.80 -15.80 7.52
N LEU A 45 -5.38 -16.28 6.33
CA LEU A 45 -4.04 -16.81 6.12
C LEU A 45 -3.00 -15.70 6.20
N GLY A 46 -3.28 -14.58 5.52
CA GLY A 46 -2.40 -13.42 5.51
C GLY A 46 -2.14 -12.83 6.91
N ALA A 47 -3.13 -12.85 7.80
CA ALA A 47 -2.93 -12.42 9.19
C ALA A 47 -1.84 -13.25 9.88
N ARG A 48 -1.84 -14.58 9.69
CA ARG A 48 -0.80 -15.46 10.24
C ARG A 48 0.58 -15.21 9.60
N VAL A 49 0.59 -14.94 8.28
CA VAL A 49 1.83 -14.58 7.58
C VAL A 49 2.37 -13.25 8.11
N ARG A 50 1.49 -12.29 8.40
CA ARG A 50 1.85 -11.01 9.02
C ARG A 50 2.52 -11.20 10.37
N ASP A 51 1.95 -12.05 11.23
CA ASP A 51 2.53 -12.34 12.55
C ASP A 51 3.96 -12.89 12.41
N VAL A 52 4.16 -13.86 11.49
CA VAL A 52 5.50 -14.40 11.18
C VAL A 52 6.46 -13.34 10.64
N LEU A 53 5.97 -12.40 9.81
CA LEU A 53 6.81 -11.38 9.18
C LEU A 53 7.19 -10.23 10.11
N LEU A 54 6.28 -9.82 11.00
CA LEU A 54 6.40 -8.55 11.73
C LEU A 54 6.58 -8.72 13.24
N ASP A 55 5.99 -9.74 13.84
CA ASP A 55 5.94 -9.93 15.28
C ASP A 55 6.97 -10.95 15.81
N THR A 56 7.86 -11.46 14.92
CA THR A 56 8.92 -12.38 15.32
C THR A 56 10.16 -11.64 15.83
N GLU A 57 10.75 -12.16 16.89
CA GLU A 57 12.07 -11.74 17.38
C GLU A 57 13.21 -12.41 16.58
N GLU A 58 12.89 -13.43 15.79
CA GLU A 58 13.85 -14.17 14.97
C GLU A 58 14.27 -13.38 13.73
N GLN A 59 15.50 -13.64 13.29
CA GLN A 59 15.95 -13.11 11.99
C GLN A 59 15.26 -13.89 10.86
N VAL A 60 14.49 -13.18 10.05
CA VAL A 60 13.89 -13.72 8.84
C VAL A 60 14.89 -13.52 7.69
N ASP A 61 15.28 -14.62 7.03
CA ASP A 61 16.11 -14.56 5.81
C ASP A 61 15.42 -13.68 4.75
N PRO A 62 16.14 -12.79 4.05
CA PRO A 62 15.54 -11.90 3.05
C PRO A 62 14.76 -12.63 1.95
N LEU A 63 15.21 -13.81 1.50
CA LEU A 63 14.48 -14.59 0.50
C LEU A 63 13.19 -15.19 1.09
N ALA A 64 13.23 -15.68 2.33
CA ALA A 64 12.04 -16.16 3.02
C ALA A 64 11.03 -15.00 3.22
N GLU A 65 11.51 -13.78 3.59
CA GLU A 65 10.70 -12.58 3.69
C GLU A 65 9.98 -12.28 2.36
N LEU A 66 10.71 -12.24 1.23
CA LEU A 66 10.15 -12.01 -0.10
C LEU A 66 9.07 -13.05 -0.45
N LEU A 67 9.34 -14.33 -0.21
CA LEU A 67 8.41 -15.41 -0.52
C LEU A 67 7.17 -15.39 0.35
N LEU A 68 7.27 -15.00 1.62
CA LEU A 68 6.12 -14.83 2.51
C LEU A 68 5.23 -13.66 2.08
N TYR A 69 5.82 -12.52 1.70
CA TYR A 69 5.04 -11.42 1.09
C TYR A 69 4.36 -11.83 -0.20
N ALA A 70 5.02 -12.60 -1.05
CA ALA A 70 4.44 -13.12 -2.29
C ALA A 70 3.30 -14.10 -2.03
N ALA A 71 3.43 -14.99 -1.03
CA ALA A 71 2.39 -15.94 -0.63
C ALA A 71 1.15 -15.22 -0.07
N ASP A 72 1.34 -14.23 0.82
CA ASP A 72 0.26 -13.38 1.34
C ASP A 72 -0.48 -12.70 0.18
N ARG A 73 0.24 -12.03 -0.72
CA ARG A 73 -0.33 -11.34 -1.88
C ARG A 73 -1.09 -12.28 -2.80
N ALA A 74 -0.55 -13.45 -3.09
CA ALA A 74 -1.21 -14.44 -3.95
C ALA A 74 -2.56 -14.89 -3.36
N GLN A 75 -2.64 -15.09 -2.05
CA GLN A 75 -3.88 -15.41 -1.35
C GLN A 75 -4.83 -14.20 -1.35
N HIS A 76 -4.33 -13.03 -1.01
CA HIS A 76 -5.09 -11.78 -0.92
C HIS A 76 -5.77 -11.42 -2.24
N VAL A 77 -5.01 -11.43 -3.34
CA VAL A 77 -5.53 -11.12 -4.68
C VAL A 77 -6.66 -12.06 -5.08
N ARG A 78 -6.47 -13.37 -4.90
CA ARG A 78 -7.43 -14.38 -5.37
C ARG A 78 -8.65 -14.48 -4.48
N GLN A 79 -8.48 -14.33 -3.17
CA GLN A 79 -9.57 -14.51 -2.21
C GLN A 79 -10.39 -13.25 -1.98
N LEU A 80 -9.78 -12.05 -2.10
CA LEU A 80 -10.44 -10.81 -1.70
C LEU A 80 -10.43 -9.74 -2.80
N VAL A 81 -9.24 -9.34 -3.30
CA VAL A 81 -9.15 -8.14 -4.15
C VAL A 81 -9.87 -8.34 -5.48
N ARG A 82 -9.56 -9.42 -6.20
CA ARG A 82 -10.16 -9.70 -7.51
C ARG A 82 -11.68 -9.92 -7.41
N PRO A 83 -12.22 -10.75 -6.50
CA PRO A 83 -13.67 -10.90 -6.32
C PRO A 83 -14.39 -9.58 -5.97
N ALA A 84 -13.76 -8.73 -5.14
CA ALA A 84 -14.34 -7.44 -4.78
C ALA A 84 -14.44 -6.50 -6.00
N ILE A 85 -13.38 -6.42 -6.81
CA ILE A 85 -13.38 -5.63 -8.06
C ILE A 85 -14.44 -6.17 -9.04
N GLU A 86 -14.50 -7.48 -9.24
CA GLU A 86 -15.49 -8.13 -10.12
C GLU A 86 -16.92 -7.90 -9.65
N SER A 87 -17.14 -7.75 -8.34
CA SER A 87 -18.42 -7.38 -7.74
C SER A 87 -18.75 -5.89 -7.81
N GLY A 88 -17.87 -5.08 -8.40
CA GLY A 88 -18.09 -3.64 -8.59
C GLY A 88 -17.66 -2.75 -7.41
N HIS A 89 -16.95 -3.28 -6.43
CA HIS A 89 -16.49 -2.51 -5.27
C HIS A 89 -15.24 -1.67 -5.60
N VAL A 90 -15.09 -0.57 -4.89
CA VAL A 90 -13.81 0.13 -4.78
C VAL A 90 -12.97 -0.58 -3.71
N VAL A 91 -11.77 -1.05 -4.08
CA VAL A 91 -10.84 -1.70 -3.15
C VAL A 91 -9.75 -0.69 -2.77
N LEU A 92 -9.58 -0.45 -1.47
CA LEU A 92 -8.52 0.38 -0.90
C LEU A 92 -7.57 -0.52 -0.12
N SER A 93 -6.32 -0.63 -0.54
CA SER A 93 -5.31 -1.44 0.13
C SER A 93 -4.19 -0.59 0.74
N ASP A 94 -3.91 -0.81 2.02
CA ASP A 94 -2.68 -0.31 2.65
C ASP A 94 -1.53 -1.24 2.25
N ARG A 95 -0.70 -0.78 1.31
CA ARG A 95 0.35 -1.50 0.58
C ARG A 95 -0.14 -2.51 -0.45
N TYR A 96 0.73 -2.77 -1.44
CA TYR A 96 0.59 -3.78 -2.49
C TYR A 96 1.94 -4.07 -3.15
N ALA A 97 1.95 -4.28 -4.46
CA ALA A 97 3.12 -4.68 -5.24
C ALA A 97 4.29 -3.69 -5.19
N ASP A 98 4.02 -2.38 -5.21
CA ASP A 98 5.04 -1.33 -5.16
C ASP A 98 5.85 -1.39 -3.86
N ALA A 99 5.25 -1.85 -2.74
CA ALA A 99 5.98 -2.09 -1.49
C ALA A 99 7.06 -3.17 -1.65
N THR A 100 6.80 -4.25 -2.37
CA THR A 100 7.81 -5.30 -2.61
C THR A 100 8.97 -4.79 -3.47
N MET A 101 8.69 -3.96 -4.48
CA MET A 101 9.76 -3.32 -5.26
C MET A 101 10.64 -2.43 -4.38
N ALA A 102 10.03 -1.67 -3.47
CA ALA A 102 10.76 -0.74 -2.61
C ALA A 102 11.52 -1.48 -1.49
N TYR A 103 10.83 -2.34 -0.72
CA TYR A 103 11.42 -2.97 0.47
C TYR A 103 12.33 -4.14 0.12
N GLN A 104 11.83 -5.13 -0.63
CA GLN A 104 12.63 -6.31 -0.97
C GLN A 104 13.58 -6.02 -2.14
N GLY A 105 13.15 -5.25 -3.14
CA GLY A 105 14.03 -4.82 -4.23
C GLY A 105 15.14 -3.90 -3.72
N ALA A 106 14.86 -2.64 -3.49
CA ALA A 106 15.88 -1.65 -3.13
C ALA A 106 16.36 -1.80 -1.68
N GLY A 107 15.47 -2.09 -0.74
CA GLY A 107 15.81 -2.25 0.67
C GLY A 107 16.72 -3.46 0.92
N ARG A 108 16.35 -4.66 0.46
CA ARG A 108 17.10 -5.91 0.62
C ARG A 108 18.11 -6.17 -0.50
N GLY A 109 18.04 -5.44 -1.62
CA GLY A 109 18.99 -5.56 -2.73
C GLY A 109 18.70 -6.71 -3.71
N PHE A 110 17.48 -7.22 -3.77
CA PHE A 110 17.11 -8.20 -4.79
C PHE A 110 17.08 -7.58 -6.19
N PRO A 111 17.50 -8.33 -7.24
CA PRO A 111 17.47 -7.84 -8.61
C PRO A 111 16.05 -7.44 -9.04
N PRO A 112 15.87 -6.28 -9.71
CA PRO A 112 14.54 -5.81 -10.15
C PRO A 112 13.77 -6.81 -11.00
N ALA A 113 14.45 -7.58 -11.87
CA ALA A 113 13.83 -8.59 -12.70
C ALA A 113 13.21 -9.72 -11.87
N LEU A 114 13.93 -10.21 -10.85
CA LEU A 114 13.41 -11.22 -9.92
C LEU A 114 12.17 -10.72 -9.18
N ILE A 115 12.22 -9.48 -8.70
CA ILE A 115 11.08 -8.87 -8.01
C ILE A 115 9.87 -8.75 -8.94
N ALA A 116 10.08 -8.33 -10.19
CA ALA A 116 9.01 -8.23 -11.18
C ALA A 116 8.36 -9.60 -11.47
N ASP A 117 9.15 -10.66 -11.62
CA ASP A 117 8.65 -12.01 -11.84
C ASP A 117 7.83 -12.53 -10.64
N VAL A 118 8.33 -12.32 -9.43
CA VAL A 118 7.63 -12.69 -8.18
C VAL A 118 6.31 -11.92 -8.05
N ILE A 119 6.30 -10.62 -8.33
CA ILE A 119 5.09 -9.80 -8.31
C ILE A 119 4.10 -10.31 -9.36
N ALA A 120 4.53 -10.52 -10.60
CA ALA A 120 3.67 -11.01 -11.67
C ALA A 120 3.01 -12.35 -11.32
N LEU A 121 3.78 -13.28 -10.75
CA LEU A 121 3.29 -14.58 -10.29
C LEU A 121 2.25 -14.43 -9.15
N ALA A 122 2.56 -13.60 -8.16
CA ALA A 122 1.70 -13.41 -6.99
C ALA A 122 0.39 -12.69 -7.34
N THR A 123 0.46 -11.63 -8.15
CA THR A 123 -0.71 -10.81 -8.51
C THR A 123 -1.55 -11.42 -9.63
N GLY A 124 -0.97 -12.35 -10.44
CA GLY A 124 -1.58 -12.79 -11.69
C GLY A 124 -1.84 -11.61 -12.65
N GLY A 125 -0.91 -10.64 -12.67
CA GLY A 125 -0.96 -9.45 -13.50
C GLY A 125 -1.92 -8.34 -13.02
N LEU A 126 -2.58 -8.51 -11.87
CA LEU A 126 -3.44 -7.45 -11.32
C LEU A 126 -2.59 -6.30 -10.82
N MET A 127 -2.77 -5.11 -11.41
CA MET A 127 -2.15 -3.87 -10.96
C MET A 127 -3.21 -2.89 -10.46
N PRO A 128 -2.87 -1.99 -9.53
CA PRO A 128 -3.79 -0.95 -9.10
C PRO A 128 -4.06 0.05 -10.23
N ASP A 129 -5.27 0.59 -10.22
CA ASP A 129 -5.65 1.69 -11.12
C ASP A 129 -4.99 3.00 -10.71
N LEU A 130 -4.72 3.13 -9.41
CA LEU A 130 -4.10 4.30 -8.81
C LEU A 130 -3.32 3.88 -7.57
N THR A 131 -2.10 4.36 -7.44
CA THR A 131 -1.29 4.29 -6.22
C THR A 131 -1.10 5.70 -5.66
N LEU A 132 -1.45 5.90 -4.41
CA LEU A 132 -1.14 7.11 -3.65
C LEU A 132 0.16 6.88 -2.88
N LEU A 133 1.24 7.53 -3.31
CA LEU A 133 2.53 7.48 -2.64
C LEU A 133 2.63 8.64 -1.64
N PHE A 134 2.56 8.33 -0.35
CA PHE A 134 2.73 9.31 0.73
C PHE A 134 4.22 9.52 0.99
N ASP A 135 4.77 10.58 0.40
CA ASP A 135 6.18 10.92 0.56
C ASP A 135 6.42 11.68 1.87
N LEU A 136 7.27 11.08 2.72
CA LEU A 136 7.69 11.64 3.99
C LEU A 136 9.22 11.52 4.11
N PRO A 137 9.95 12.60 4.46
CA PRO A 137 11.37 12.50 4.77
C PRO A 137 11.65 11.48 5.87
N VAL A 138 12.72 10.67 5.72
CA VAL A 138 13.04 9.58 6.66
C VAL A 138 13.19 10.09 8.10
N ALA A 139 13.85 11.23 8.30
CA ALA A 139 13.98 11.83 9.63
C ALA A 139 12.60 12.13 10.29
N ALA A 140 11.62 12.58 9.51
CA ALA A 140 10.26 12.82 10.00
C ALA A 140 9.52 11.51 10.32
N SER A 141 9.72 10.46 9.51
CA SER A 141 9.22 9.12 9.78
C SER A 141 9.75 8.59 11.11
N LEU A 142 11.06 8.59 11.30
CA LEU A 142 11.71 8.14 12.53
C LEU A 142 11.22 8.91 13.78
N ALA A 143 11.04 10.23 13.65
CA ALA A 143 10.50 11.04 14.74
C ALA A 143 9.05 10.65 15.09
N ARG A 144 8.20 10.35 14.10
CA ARG A 144 6.83 9.86 14.32
C ARG A 144 6.81 8.48 14.94
N HIS A 145 7.71 7.59 14.54
CA HIS A 145 7.87 6.24 15.13
C HIS A 145 8.27 6.32 16.59
N LYS A 146 9.29 7.16 16.91
CA LYS A 146 9.72 7.35 18.30
C LYS A 146 8.55 7.82 19.17
N ARG A 147 7.79 8.82 18.73
CA ARG A 147 6.65 9.32 19.49
C ARG A 147 5.59 8.22 19.73
N ARG A 148 5.24 7.41 18.72
CA ARG A 148 4.28 6.31 18.88
C ARG A 148 4.79 5.23 19.84
N ALA A 149 6.08 4.90 19.77
CA ALA A 149 6.68 3.97 20.73
C ALA A 149 6.64 4.50 22.17
N ASP A 150 6.85 5.82 22.37
CA ASP A 150 6.71 6.47 23.67
C ASP A 150 5.25 6.47 24.17
N GLU A 151 4.26 6.40 23.24
CA GLU A 151 2.82 6.27 23.49
C GLU A 151 2.36 4.80 23.67
N GLY A 152 3.27 3.82 23.56
CA GLY A 152 3.02 2.40 23.83
C GLY A 152 2.71 1.53 22.60
N ASP A 153 2.84 2.05 21.38
CA ASP A 153 2.72 1.26 20.14
C ASP A 153 3.94 0.32 19.98
N ALA A 154 3.65 -0.96 19.73
CA ALA A 154 4.70 -1.93 19.43
C ALA A 154 5.36 -1.60 18.09
N ARG A 155 6.71 -1.68 18.07
CA ARG A 155 7.49 -1.61 16.84
C ARG A 155 7.47 -2.95 16.15
N ASP A 156 7.29 -2.95 14.83
CA ASP A 156 7.50 -4.15 14.06
C ASP A 156 8.99 -4.30 13.64
N ARG A 157 9.33 -5.46 13.10
CA ARG A 157 10.71 -5.80 12.70
C ARG A 157 11.28 -4.87 11.64
N LEU A 158 10.45 -4.38 10.72
CA LEU A 158 10.89 -3.46 9.65
C LEU A 158 11.08 -2.03 10.18
N ASP A 159 10.34 -1.62 11.21
CA ASP A 159 10.53 -0.36 11.90
C ASP A 159 11.91 -0.27 12.60
N ALA A 160 12.51 -1.42 12.91
CA ALA A 160 13.82 -1.52 13.56
C ALA A 160 15.00 -1.40 12.57
N GLU A 161 14.75 -1.37 11.26
CA GLU A 161 15.77 -1.21 10.24
C GLU A 161 16.46 0.17 10.34
N ASN A 162 17.68 0.26 9.84
CA ASN A 162 18.48 1.48 9.92
C ASN A 162 18.00 2.57 8.93
N GLU A 163 18.41 3.81 9.19
CA GLU A 163 18.03 4.96 8.37
C GLU A 163 18.40 4.79 6.89
N SER A 164 19.55 4.16 6.58
CA SER A 164 19.97 3.93 5.20
C SER A 164 19.07 2.95 4.45
N PHE A 165 18.47 1.98 5.14
CA PHE A 165 17.46 1.09 4.58
C PHE A 165 16.20 1.88 4.20
N HIS A 166 15.68 2.68 5.13
CA HIS A 166 14.49 3.52 4.87
C HIS A 166 14.74 4.56 3.77
N ALA A 167 15.96 5.10 3.66
CA ALA A 167 16.33 6.00 2.58
C ALA A 167 16.26 5.31 1.23
N ARG A 168 16.85 4.10 1.09
CA ARG A 168 16.76 3.33 -0.16
C ARG A 168 15.30 2.98 -0.53
N VAL A 169 14.49 2.60 0.46
CA VAL A 169 13.06 2.31 0.25
C VAL A 169 12.32 3.53 -0.26
N ARG A 170 12.52 4.71 0.38
CA ARG A 170 11.90 5.96 -0.06
C ARG A 170 12.32 6.35 -1.46
N ASP A 171 13.63 6.28 -1.76
CA ASP A 171 14.15 6.61 -3.08
C ASP A 171 13.57 5.69 -4.17
N ALA A 172 13.42 4.39 -3.88
CA ALA A 172 12.80 3.45 -4.78
C ALA A 172 11.32 3.79 -5.06
N TYR A 173 10.56 4.16 -4.05
CA TYR A 173 9.18 4.63 -4.25
C TYR A 173 9.11 5.88 -5.15
N LEU A 174 10.01 6.84 -4.96
CA LEU A 174 10.06 8.03 -5.81
C LEU A 174 10.45 7.68 -7.26
N GLN A 175 11.35 6.71 -7.46
CA GLN A 175 11.69 6.20 -8.79
C GLN A 175 10.49 5.50 -9.45
N ILE A 176 9.73 4.70 -8.71
CA ILE A 176 8.49 4.07 -9.21
C ILE A 176 7.50 5.15 -9.65
N ALA A 177 7.30 6.18 -8.84
CA ALA A 177 6.40 7.28 -9.18
C ALA A 177 6.86 8.07 -10.41
N ALA A 178 8.17 8.28 -10.56
CA ALA A 178 8.74 8.96 -11.73
C ALA A 178 8.61 8.12 -13.01
N ALA A 179 8.68 6.78 -12.89
CA ALA A 179 8.55 5.86 -14.01
C ALA A 179 7.10 5.66 -14.48
N ASP A 180 6.12 5.81 -13.59
CA ASP A 180 4.69 5.60 -13.89
C ASP A 180 3.82 6.70 -13.24
N PRO A 181 3.97 7.97 -13.67
CA PRO A 181 3.30 9.12 -13.03
C PRO A 181 1.78 9.15 -13.24
N GLU A 182 1.26 8.42 -14.22
CA GLU A 182 -0.19 8.32 -14.44
C GLU A 182 -0.85 7.41 -13.39
N ARG A 183 -0.19 6.33 -13.01
CA ARG A 183 -0.68 5.39 -12.00
C ARG A 183 -0.27 5.80 -10.59
N VAL A 184 0.95 6.30 -10.38
CA VAL A 184 1.52 6.59 -9.06
C VAL A 184 1.56 8.09 -8.79
N ARG A 185 0.71 8.56 -7.90
CA ARG A 185 0.56 9.98 -7.56
C ARG A 185 1.19 10.28 -6.20
N VAL A 186 2.18 11.15 -6.22
CA VAL A 186 2.87 11.56 -4.98
C VAL A 186 2.00 12.53 -4.18
N VAL A 187 1.87 12.25 -2.89
CA VAL A 187 1.17 13.07 -1.89
C VAL A 187 2.18 13.50 -0.83
N ASP A 188 2.33 14.80 -0.64
CA ASP A 188 3.17 15.38 0.40
C ASP A 188 2.62 15.06 1.80
N ALA A 189 3.29 14.14 2.51
CA ALA A 189 2.89 13.68 3.84
C ALA A 189 3.48 14.53 4.99
N THR A 190 4.11 15.66 4.67
CA THR A 190 4.61 16.62 5.69
C THR A 190 3.53 17.58 6.16
N ARG A 191 2.45 17.72 5.39
CA ARG A 191 1.33 18.61 5.66
C ARG A 191 0.41 18.12 6.77
N SER A 192 -0.56 18.93 7.16
CA SER A 192 -1.61 18.51 8.11
C SER A 192 -2.42 17.33 7.55
N VAL A 193 -3.13 16.62 8.43
CA VAL A 193 -3.99 15.50 8.04
C VAL A 193 -5.08 15.95 7.08
N GLU A 194 -5.65 17.13 7.32
CA GLU A 194 -6.74 17.73 6.54
C GLU A 194 -6.26 18.16 5.15
N GLU A 195 -5.12 18.85 5.05
CA GLU A 195 -4.53 19.26 3.76
C GLU A 195 -4.14 18.04 2.92
N THR A 196 -3.53 17.03 3.57
CA THR A 196 -3.21 15.76 2.91
C THR A 196 -4.47 15.07 2.41
N HIS A 197 -5.55 15.07 3.21
CA HIS A 197 -6.83 14.47 2.81
C HIS A 197 -7.48 15.20 1.64
N ALA A 198 -7.46 16.53 1.65
CA ALA A 198 -7.96 17.32 0.53
C ALA A 198 -7.23 16.94 -0.77
N ARG A 199 -5.90 16.78 -0.72
CA ARG A 199 -5.10 16.34 -1.86
C ARG A 199 -5.44 14.92 -2.31
N VAL A 200 -5.68 14.00 -1.38
CA VAL A 200 -6.14 12.63 -1.70
C VAL A 200 -7.47 12.67 -2.45
N LEU A 201 -8.43 13.48 -2.00
CA LEU A 201 -9.72 13.61 -2.67
C LEU A 201 -9.60 14.21 -4.07
N GLU A 202 -8.78 15.25 -4.27
CA GLU A 202 -8.51 15.83 -5.59
C GLU A 202 -7.99 14.80 -6.60
N ILE A 203 -7.15 13.85 -6.14
CA ILE A 203 -6.58 12.81 -7.00
C ILE A 203 -7.58 11.68 -7.27
N VAL A 204 -8.31 11.24 -6.23
CA VAL A 204 -9.13 10.02 -6.31
C VAL A 204 -10.50 10.28 -6.93
N MET A 205 -11.15 11.41 -6.62
CA MET A 205 -12.53 11.62 -7.02
C MET A 205 -12.75 11.61 -8.53
N PRO A 206 -11.87 12.20 -9.38
CA PRO A 206 -12.02 12.11 -10.83
C PRO A 206 -11.99 10.66 -11.37
N LEU A 207 -11.16 9.79 -10.79
CA LEU A 207 -11.12 8.36 -11.15
C LEU A 207 -12.46 7.68 -10.83
N ILE A 208 -12.97 7.89 -9.63
CA ILE A 208 -14.24 7.27 -9.18
C ILE A 208 -15.42 7.74 -10.03
N GLU A 209 -15.52 9.04 -10.29
CA GLU A 209 -16.59 9.64 -11.09
C GLU A 209 -16.58 9.16 -12.54
N SER A 210 -15.41 9.08 -13.16
CA SER A 210 -15.27 8.57 -14.53
C SER A 210 -15.71 7.11 -14.68
N ARG A 211 -15.49 6.30 -13.65
CA ARG A 211 -15.87 4.89 -13.62
C ARG A 211 -17.36 4.69 -13.33
N GLY A 212 -17.95 5.55 -12.50
CA GLY A 212 -19.40 5.57 -12.26
C GLY A 212 -20.18 5.82 -13.55
N GLN A 213 -19.80 6.83 -14.31
CA GLN A 213 -20.45 7.18 -15.59
C GLN A 213 -20.36 6.06 -16.64
N ARG A 214 -19.22 5.35 -16.73
CA ARG A 214 -19.06 4.24 -17.68
C ARG A 214 -19.96 3.04 -17.38
N SER A 215 -20.38 2.84 -16.15
CA SER A 215 -21.27 1.76 -15.76
C SER A 215 -22.75 2.06 -16.07
N GLU A 216 -23.15 3.33 -16.03
CA GLU A 216 -24.52 3.75 -16.38
C GLU A 216 -24.81 3.67 -17.89
N VAL A 217 -23.79 3.81 -18.74
CA VAL A 217 -23.91 3.73 -20.19
C VAL A 217 -23.98 2.28 -20.71
N ARG A 218 -23.62 1.30 -19.89
CA ARG A 218 -23.58 -0.13 -20.27
C ARG A 218 -24.71 -0.98 -19.67
N GLY A 219 -25.57 -0.41 -18.87
CA GLY A 219 -26.77 -1.03 -18.29
C GLY A 219 -28.04 -0.50 -18.99
#